data_1d1cc84ad30ac40eeac35e16f2e1fbc2
#
_entry.id   1d1cc84ad30ac40eeac35e16f2e1fbc2
#
_cell.length_a   1.000
_cell.length_b   1.000
_cell.length_c   1.000
_cell.angle_alpha   90.00
_cell.angle_beta   90.00
_cell.angle_gamma   90.00
#
_symmetry.space_group_name_H-M   'P 1'
#
loop_
_entity.id
_entity.type
_entity.pdbx_description
1 polymer ?
#
loop_
_entity_poly.entity_id
_entity_poly.type
_entity_poly.pdbx_seq_one_letter_code
_entity_poly.pdbx_strand_id
1 'polypeptide(L)'
;MRGYFGIGLEQSSKPMNAGNLFRTAHAFGASFLFTVNAEYTVNNAKSDTSIAPRNVPWYDFSSAEDLKLPGGCVLVGVEFLEDALDLPVFRHPPNAAYILGPEMGNLSQEILDRCQHVVKIPTSFCLNVATTGAIILYDRFRNLGNFGERPVSATGTALPPLEHVQGSPIRRKAKK
;
A
#
# COMPACT_ATOMS: atom_id res chain seq x y z
N MET A 1 12.66 -5.04 -5.31
CA MET A 1 12.33 -3.60 -5.13
C MET A 1 13.40 -2.95 -4.28
N ARG A 2 13.86 -1.76 -4.62
CA ARG A 2 14.80 -1.02 -3.75
C ARG A 2 14.01 -0.26 -2.67
N GLY A 3 14.51 -0.31 -1.43
CA GLY A 3 13.87 0.33 -0.29
C GLY A 3 12.73 -0.47 0.31
N TYR A 4 11.95 0.18 1.16
CA TYR A 4 10.80 -0.40 1.85
C TYR A 4 9.61 0.58 1.82
N PHE A 5 8.43 0.09 2.13
CA PHE A 5 7.27 0.96 2.30
C PHE A 5 6.31 0.44 3.38
N GLY A 6 5.62 1.38 3.98
CA GLY A 6 4.43 1.13 4.78
C GLY A 6 3.21 1.79 4.17
N ILE A 7 2.03 1.39 4.63
CA ILE A 7 0.77 2.04 4.28
C ILE A 7 -0.15 2.08 5.48
N GLY A 8 -0.89 3.16 5.62
CA GLY A 8 -1.78 3.37 6.74
C GLY A 8 -3.02 4.17 6.40
N LEU A 9 -3.89 4.27 7.38
CA LEU A 9 -5.15 5.00 7.34
C LEU A 9 -5.24 5.97 8.50
N GLU A 10 -5.77 7.16 8.23
CA GLU A 10 -6.19 8.09 9.26
C GLU A 10 -7.71 8.04 9.43
N GLN A 11 -8.19 8.05 10.68
CA GLN A 11 -9.60 8.18 11.06
C GLN A 11 -10.56 7.23 10.30
N SER A 12 -10.08 6.08 9.84
CA SER A 12 -10.96 5.16 9.11
C SER A 12 -12.03 4.58 10.01
N SER A 13 -13.28 4.64 9.56
CA SER A 13 -14.46 4.15 10.27
C SER A 13 -15.00 2.83 9.70
N LYS A 14 -14.49 2.39 8.53
CA LYS A 14 -14.98 1.18 7.84
C LYS A 14 -13.95 0.05 7.85
N PRO A 15 -14.09 -0.92 8.77
CA PRO A 15 -13.15 -2.05 8.88
C PRO A 15 -12.95 -2.83 7.58
N MET A 16 -13.96 -2.88 6.72
CA MET A 16 -13.88 -3.58 5.43
C MET A 16 -12.86 -2.92 4.48
N ASN A 17 -12.82 -1.60 4.43
CA ASN A 17 -11.86 -0.87 3.58
C ASN A 17 -10.44 -1.05 4.08
N ALA A 18 -10.24 -0.96 5.40
CA ALA A 18 -8.95 -1.23 6.02
C ALA A 18 -8.46 -2.66 5.74
N GLY A 19 -9.33 -3.66 5.92
CA GLY A 19 -8.99 -5.05 5.63
C GLY A 19 -8.58 -5.28 4.18
N ASN A 20 -9.31 -4.70 3.23
CA ASN A 20 -8.97 -4.80 1.81
C ASN A 20 -7.65 -4.10 1.49
N LEU A 21 -7.42 -2.90 2.06
CA LEU A 21 -6.16 -2.18 1.90
C LEU A 21 -4.98 -2.96 2.45
N PHE A 22 -5.09 -3.48 3.68
CA PHE A 22 -4.01 -4.20 4.35
C PHE A 22 -3.71 -5.53 3.69
N ARG A 23 -4.73 -6.26 3.23
CA ARG A 23 -4.54 -7.44 2.38
C ARG A 23 -3.76 -7.10 1.11
N THR A 24 -4.13 -6.02 0.44
CA THR A 24 -3.43 -5.56 -0.77
C THR A 24 -1.98 -5.19 -0.45
N ALA A 25 -1.75 -4.46 0.63
CA ALA A 25 -0.42 -4.08 1.09
C ALA A 25 0.47 -5.30 1.38
N HIS A 26 -0.07 -6.32 2.06
CA HIS A 26 0.61 -7.57 2.29
C HIS A 26 1.00 -8.25 0.97
N ALA A 27 0.08 -8.32 0.00
CA ALA A 27 0.35 -8.91 -1.32
C ALA A 27 1.46 -8.17 -2.10
N PHE A 28 1.59 -6.85 -1.92
CA PHE A 28 2.65 -6.03 -2.51
C PHE A 28 3.95 -6.02 -1.69
N GLY A 29 4.00 -6.71 -0.53
CA GLY A 29 5.20 -6.81 0.30
C GLY A 29 5.46 -5.55 1.13
N ALA A 30 4.43 -4.93 1.68
CA ALA A 30 4.58 -3.85 2.66
C ALA A 30 5.40 -4.31 3.86
N SER A 31 6.30 -3.46 4.33
CA SER A 31 7.15 -3.72 5.49
C SER A 31 6.45 -3.45 6.80
N PHE A 32 5.45 -2.57 6.80
CA PHE A 32 4.61 -2.27 7.96
C PHE A 32 3.27 -1.67 7.54
N LEU A 33 2.31 -1.80 8.44
CA LEU A 33 0.98 -1.20 8.36
C LEU A 33 0.80 -0.26 9.53
N PHE A 34 -0.02 0.77 9.39
CA PHE A 34 -0.31 1.65 10.50
C PHE A 34 -1.70 2.28 10.43
N THR A 35 -2.19 2.70 11.58
CA THR A 35 -3.41 3.48 11.73
C THR A 35 -3.12 4.70 12.59
N VAL A 36 -3.82 5.79 12.32
CA VAL A 36 -3.76 7.02 13.11
C VAL A 36 -5.17 7.41 13.46
N ASN A 37 -5.46 7.55 14.77
CA ASN A 37 -6.77 7.91 15.28
C ASN A 37 -7.90 7.05 14.68
N ALA A 38 -7.70 5.73 14.62
CA ALA A 38 -8.68 4.81 14.06
C ALA A 38 -9.78 4.50 15.09
N GLU A 39 -11.04 4.49 14.63
CA GLU A 39 -12.19 4.21 15.50
C GLU A 39 -12.39 2.72 15.82
N TYR A 40 -11.56 1.83 15.26
CA TYR A 40 -11.69 0.39 15.45
C TYR A 40 -10.31 -0.30 15.55
N THR A 41 -10.30 -1.48 16.15
CA THR A 41 -9.12 -2.35 16.11
C THR A 41 -9.08 -3.16 14.81
N VAL A 42 -7.90 -3.28 14.21
CA VAL A 42 -7.68 -4.03 12.95
C VAL A 42 -8.16 -5.49 13.04
N ASN A 43 -8.23 -6.08 14.23
CA ASN A 43 -8.77 -7.42 14.45
C ASN A 43 -10.23 -7.59 13.97
N ASN A 44 -10.97 -6.51 13.76
CA ASN A 44 -12.34 -6.52 13.27
C ASN A 44 -12.46 -6.47 11.74
N ALA A 45 -11.36 -6.36 11.02
CA ALA A 45 -11.34 -6.26 9.55
C ALA A 45 -11.49 -7.63 8.87
N LYS A 46 -12.70 -8.21 8.92
CA LYS A 46 -13.03 -9.54 8.34
C LYS A 46 -12.75 -9.67 6.83
N SER A 47 -12.58 -8.56 6.10
CA SER A 47 -12.22 -8.54 4.68
C SER A 47 -10.76 -8.87 4.42
N ASP A 48 -9.89 -8.80 5.42
CA ASP A 48 -8.51 -9.24 5.32
C ASP A 48 -8.39 -10.76 5.51
N THR A 49 -8.64 -11.51 4.46
CA THR A 49 -8.48 -12.97 4.46
C THR A 49 -7.02 -13.42 4.47
N SER A 50 -6.06 -12.52 4.31
CA SER A 50 -4.62 -12.81 4.40
C SER A 50 -4.07 -12.67 5.82
N ILE A 51 -4.90 -12.17 6.74
CA ILE A 51 -4.53 -11.86 8.13
C ILE A 51 -3.22 -11.03 8.15
N ALA A 52 -3.20 -9.98 7.33
CA ALA A 52 -2.02 -9.14 7.14
C ALA A 52 -1.34 -8.69 8.45
N PRO A 53 -2.07 -8.30 9.52
CA PRO A 53 -1.44 -7.90 10.79
C PRO A 53 -0.68 -9.01 11.52
N ARG A 54 -0.85 -10.29 11.14
CA ARG A 54 -0.05 -11.41 11.67
C ARG A 54 1.25 -11.61 10.88
N ASN A 55 1.29 -11.14 9.64
CA ASN A 55 2.40 -11.35 8.72
C ASN A 55 3.23 -10.08 8.46
N VAL A 56 2.61 -8.91 8.70
CA VAL A 56 3.23 -7.59 8.52
C VAL A 56 3.07 -6.81 9.83
N PRO A 57 4.15 -6.24 10.39
CA PRO A 57 4.06 -5.42 11.60
C PRO A 57 3.01 -4.32 11.44
N TRP A 58 2.15 -4.19 12.44
CA TRP A 58 1.12 -3.16 12.48
C TRP A 58 1.28 -2.28 13.72
N TYR A 59 1.14 -0.98 13.52
CA TYR A 59 1.26 0.04 14.55
C TYR A 59 0.00 0.89 14.59
N ASP A 60 -0.49 1.15 15.79
CA ASP A 60 -1.64 2.01 16.03
C ASP A 60 -1.20 3.26 16.78
N PHE A 61 -1.49 4.43 16.23
CA PHE A 61 -1.14 5.73 16.79
C PHE A 61 -2.41 6.47 17.18
N SER A 62 -2.42 6.99 18.41
CA SER A 62 -3.59 7.69 18.94
C SER A 62 -3.83 9.05 18.30
N SER A 63 -2.80 9.66 17.72
CA SER A 63 -2.86 10.97 17.10
C SER A 63 -1.82 11.13 15.99
N ALA A 64 -1.95 12.21 15.21
CA ALA A 64 -0.93 12.59 14.25
C ALA A 64 0.42 12.87 14.90
N GLU A 65 0.44 13.45 16.10
CA GLU A 65 1.67 13.77 16.84
C GLU A 65 2.43 12.52 17.26
N ASP A 66 1.70 11.45 17.62
CA ASP A 66 2.27 10.17 18.03
C ASP A 66 2.86 9.36 16.88
N LEU A 67 2.52 9.69 15.63
CA LEU A 67 2.99 8.97 14.46
C LEU A 67 4.52 9.00 14.39
N LYS A 68 5.15 7.84 14.53
CA LYS A 68 6.60 7.66 14.45
C LYS A 68 6.94 6.75 13.29
N LEU A 69 7.67 7.29 12.34
CA LEU A 69 8.16 6.55 11.17
C LEU A 69 9.63 6.19 11.34
N PRO A 70 10.10 5.13 10.69
CA PRO A 70 11.53 4.82 10.65
C PRO A 70 12.36 6.00 10.12
N GLY A 71 13.59 6.15 10.61
CA GLY A 71 14.48 7.23 10.17
C GLY A 71 14.67 7.20 8.64
N GLY A 72 14.53 8.37 8.00
CA GLY A 72 14.62 8.51 6.55
C GLY A 72 13.41 7.98 5.76
N CYS A 73 12.32 7.63 6.43
CA CYS A 73 11.06 7.29 5.79
C CYS A 73 10.28 8.56 5.44
N VAL A 74 9.91 8.71 4.17
CA VAL A 74 9.13 9.86 3.66
C VAL A 74 7.65 9.58 3.86
N LEU A 75 6.93 10.47 4.54
CA LEU A 75 5.46 10.39 4.63
C LEU A 75 4.84 11.00 3.37
N VAL A 76 4.01 10.21 2.70
CA VAL A 76 3.28 10.59 1.49
C VAL A 76 1.79 10.52 1.76
N GLY A 77 1.13 11.67 1.79
CA GLY A 77 -0.32 11.75 1.85
C GLY A 77 -0.93 11.34 0.50
N VAL A 78 -2.01 10.59 0.56
CA VAL A 78 -2.80 10.23 -0.63
C VAL A 78 -4.17 10.86 -0.48
N GLU A 79 -4.36 12.00 -1.16
CA GLU A 79 -5.55 12.83 -0.98
C GLU A 79 -5.92 13.55 -2.27
N PHE A 80 -7.23 13.77 -2.49
CA PHE A 80 -7.76 14.39 -3.69
C PHE A 80 -7.82 15.93 -3.53
N LEU A 81 -6.63 16.57 -3.41
CA LEU A 81 -6.49 18.02 -3.29
C LEU A 81 -6.13 18.66 -4.64
N GLU A 82 -6.47 19.93 -4.81
CA GLU A 82 -6.16 20.68 -6.05
C GLU A 82 -4.65 20.76 -6.31
N ASP A 83 -3.87 21.04 -5.27
CA ASP A 83 -2.42 21.21 -5.29
C ASP A 83 -1.63 19.91 -5.12
N ALA A 84 -2.30 18.77 -4.95
CA ALA A 84 -1.63 17.48 -4.87
C ALA A 84 -0.98 17.10 -6.21
N LEU A 85 0.17 16.45 -6.14
CA LEU A 85 0.88 15.93 -7.31
C LEU A 85 0.09 14.80 -7.98
N ASP A 86 -0.02 14.83 -9.28
CA ASP A 86 -0.64 13.73 -10.02
C ASP A 86 0.24 12.48 -9.98
N LEU A 87 -0.34 11.35 -9.59
CA LEU A 87 0.38 10.07 -9.45
C LEU A 87 1.21 9.68 -10.67
N PRO A 88 0.76 9.86 -11.93
CA PRO A 88 1.55 9.44 -13.10
C PRO A 88 2.90 10.14 -13.26
N VAL A 89 3.08 11.32 -12.64
CA VAL A 89 4.34 12.07 -12.68
C VAL A 89 5.09 12.02 -11.35
N PHE A 90 4.51 11.40 -10.33
CA PHE A 90 5.11 11.28 -9.02
C PHE A 90 6.26 10.27 -9.01
N ARG A 91 7.38 10.68 -8.41
CA ARG A 91 8.53 9.79 -8.20
C ARG A 91 8.51 9.25 -6.78
N HIS A 92 8.17 7.98 -6.64
CA HIS A 92 8.09 7.32 -5.34
C HIS A 92 9.43 7.33 -4.61
N PRO A 93 9.49 7.81 -3.36
CA PRO A 93 10.69 7.67 -2.53
C PRO A 93 11.00 6.19 -2.28
N PRO A 94 12.28 5.77 -2.25
CA PRO A 94 12.65 4.38 -1.94
C PRO A 94 12.09 3.91 -0.59
N ASN A 95 12.17 4.78 0.43
CA ASN A 95 11.63 4.52 1.77
C ASN A 95 10.44 5.43 2.01
N ALA A 96 9.24 4.91 2.01
CA ALA A 96 8.01 5.69 2.08
C ALA A 96 6.95 5.07 3.00
N ALA A 97 6.17 5.92 3.64
CA ALA A 97 4.92 5.56 4.29
C ALA A 97 3.78 6.30 3.59
N TYR A 98 2.83 5.57 3.04
CA TYR A 98 1.64 6.16 2.42
C TYR A 98 0.53 6.24 3.46
N ILE A 99 -0.14 7.37 3.57
CA ILE A 99 -1.30 7.54 4.45
C ILE A 99 -2.49 8.01 3.64
N LEU A 100 -3.63 7.34 3.83
CA LEU A 100 -4.89 7.67 3.18
C LEU A 100 -5.87 8.17 4.23
N GLY A 101 -6.70 9.11 3.85
CA GLY A 101 -7.73 9.69 4.70
C GLY A 101 -8.94 8.77 4.91
N PRO A 102 -9.93 9.24 5.71
CA PRO A 102 -11.17 8.53 5.94
C PRO A 102 -12.03 8.46 4.67
N GLU A 103 -13.01 7.57 4.68
CA GLU A 103 -13.96 7.39 3.56
C GLU A 103 -14.90 8.58 3.39
N MET A 104 -15.12 9.35 4.44
CA MET A 104 -15.93 10.57 4.43
C MET A 104 -15.12 11.70 5.08
N GLY A 105 -14.53 12.54 4.26
CA GLY A 105 -13.65 13.62 4.69
C GLY A 105 -12.29 13.56 4.00
N ASN A 106 -11.33 14.28 4.52
CA ASN A 106 -9.97 14.39 4.01
C ASN A 106 -8.99 14.04 5.12
N LEU A 107 -7.71 13.88 4.77
CA LEU A 107 -6.62 13.83 5.74
C LEU A 107 -6.66 15.09 6.62
N SER A 108 -6.40 14.93 7.91
CA SER A 108 -6.31 16.06 8.83
C SER A 108 -5.18 17.00 8.44
N GLN A 109 -5.30 18.29 8.82
CA GLN A 109 -4.26 19.26 8.56
C GLN A 109 -2.95 18.86 9.26
N GLU A 110 -3.05 18.28 10.45
CA GLU A 110 -1.90 17.80 11.21
C GLU A 110 -1.11 16.70 10.46
N ILE A 111 -1.80 15.81 9.77
CA ILE A 111 -1.15 14.80 8.91
C ILE A 111 -0.61 15.44 7.64
N LEU A 112 -1.38 16.31 7.00
CA LEU A 112 -0.94 17.02 5.77
C LEU A 112 0.34 17.83 6.02
N ASP A 113 0.44 18.54 7.13
CA ASP A 113 1.61 19.31 7.52
C ASP A 113 2.87 18.45 7.75
N ARG A 114 2.70 17.17 8.04
CA ARG A 114 3.79 16.20 8.21
C ARG A 114 4.18 15.50 6.91
N CYS A 115 3.33 15.55 5.89
CA CYS A 115 3.61 14.94 4.60
C CYS A 115 4.69 15.73 3.85
N GLN A 116 5.73 15.05 3.39
CA GLN A 116 6.69 15.64 2.46
C GLN A 116 6.14 15.75 1.05
N HIS A 117 5.16 14.93 0.71
CA HIS A 117 4.44 14.95 -0.55
C HIS A 117 2.98 14.60 -0.31
N VAL A 118 2.09 15.21 -1.11
CA VAL A 118 0.70 14.77 -1.23
C VAL A 118 0.46 14.41 -2.69
N VAL A 119 -0.11 13.24 -2.93
CA VAL A 119 -0.37 12.72 -4.28
C VAL A 119 -1.83 12.42 -4.49
N LYS A 120 -2.31 12.61 -5.71
CA LYS A 120 -3.67 12.23 -6.12
C LYS A 120 -3.64 11.34 -7.36
N ILE A 121 -4.66 10.51 -7.50
CA ILE A 121 -4.98 9.84 -8.75
C ILE A 121 -5.83 10.82 -9.56
N PRO A 122 -5.43 11.22 -10.78
CA PRO A 122 -6.16 12.21 -11.58
C PRO A 122 -7.44 11.61 -12.17
N THR A 123 -8.48 11.56 -11.36
CA THR A 123 -9.82 11.07 -11.70
C THR A 123 -10.83 12.20 -11.60
N SER A 124 -12.05 12.01 -12.09
CA SER A 124 -13.10 13.01 -12.04
C SER A 124 -13.68 13.21 -10.63
N PHE A 125 -13.51 12.24 -9.74
CA PHE A 125 -13.93 12.25 -8.33
C PHE A 125 -13.11 11.24 -7.53
N CYS A 126 -13.17 11.30 -6.20
CA CYS A 126 -12.42 10.42 -5.32
C CYS A 126 -12.81 8.94 -5.49
N LEU A 127 -11.81 8.07 -5.41
CA LEU A 127 -12.00 6.61 -5.46
C LEU A 127 -12.19 6.05 -4.04
N ASN A 128 -12.69 4.81 -3.96
CA ASN A 128 -12.69 4.07 -2.71
C ASN A 128 -11.25 3.93 -2.16
N VAL A 129 -11.08 4.07 -0.86
CA VAL A 129 -9.75 4.11 -0.20
C VAL A 129 -8.91 2.85 -0.46
N ALA A 130 -9.52 1.67 -0.43
CA ALA A 130 -8.79 0.42 -0.72
C ALA A 130 -8.37 0.32 -2.19
N THR A 131 -9.23 0.79 -3.11
CA THR A 131 -8.91 0.89 -4.54
C THR A 131 -7.79 1.90 -4.79
N THR A 132 -7.88 3.07 -4.16
CA THR A 132 -6.82 4.10 -4.20
C THR A 132 -5.49 3.52 -3.76
N GLY A 133 -5.46 2.84 -2.60
CA GLY A 133 -4.25 2.19 -2.11
C GLY A 133 -3.69 1.14 -3.06
N ALA A 134 -4.55 0.33 -3.70
CA ALA A 134 -4.11 -0.66 -4.68
C ALA A 134 -3.42 -0.01 -5.90
N ILE A 135 -3.95 1.10 -6.40
CA ILE A 135 -3.37 1.84 -7.52
C ILE A 135 -2.02 2.46 -7.13
N ILE A 136 -1.95 3.11 -5.97
CA ILE A 136 -0.70 3.70 -5.44
C ILE A 136 0.39 2.63 -5.30
N LEU A 137 0.06 1.48 -4.72
CA LEU A 137 1.03 0.39 -4.52
C LEU A 137 1.45 -0.25 -5.83
N TYR A 138 0.53 -0.40 -6.78
CA TYR A 138 0.87 -0.90 -8.12
C TYR A 138 1.77 0.07 -8.87
N ASP A 139 1.48 1.37 -8.82
CA ASP A 139 2.33 2.38 -9.47
C ASP A 139 3.72 2.42 -8.85
N ARG A 140 3.82 2.40 -7.50
CA ARG A 140 5.10 2.23 -6.81
C ARG A 140 5.83 0.97 -7.27
N PHE A 141 5.15 -0.17 -7.31
CA PHE A 141 5.73 -1.44 -7.72
C PHE A 141 6.26 -1.36 -9.15
N ARG A 142 5.51 -0.73 -10.06
CA ARG A 142 5.91 -0.51 -11.44
C ARG A 142 7.14 0.38 -11.56
N ASN A 143 7.22 1.45 -10.76
CA ASN A 143 8.29 2.44 -10.84
C ASN A 143 9.60 1.99 -10.15
N LEU A 144 9.51 1.26 -9.04
CA LEU A 144 10.66 0.83 -8.24
C LEU A 144 10.94 -0.67 -8.32
N GLY A 145 10.06 -1.44 -8.96
CA GLY A 145 10.24 -2.87 -9.15
C GLY A 145 11.34 -3.18 -10.15
N ASN A 146 12.10 -4.21 -9.86
CA ASN A 146 13.12 -4.70 -10.79
C ASN A 146 12.53 -5.91 -11.53
N PHE A 147 11.91 -5.65 -12.67
CA PHE A 147 11.29 -6.68 -13.51
C PHE A 147 12.32 -7.16 -14.53
N GLY A 148 13.28 -7.95 -14.05
CA GLY A 148 14.18 -8.67 -14.93
C GLY A 148 13.46 -9.79 -15.69
N GLU A 149 14.05 -10.25 -16.78
CA GLU A 149 13.60 -11.46 -17.43
C GLU A 149 13.62 -12.64 -16.44
N ARG A 150 12.71 -13.60 -16.68
CA ARG A 150 12.62 -14.80 -15.85
C ARG A 150 14.00 -15.46 -15.75
N PRO A 151 14.51 -15.74 -14.54
CA PRO A 151 15.82 -16.38 -14.40
C PRO A 151 15.81 -17.73 -15.11
N VAL A 152 16.78 -17.92 -15.98
CA VAL A 152 17.08 -19.21 -16.61
C VAL A 152 18.26 -19.84 -15.87
N SER A 153 18.36 -21.16 -15.87
CA SER A 153 19.54 -21.84 -15.34
C SER A 153 20.80 -21.45 -16.15
N ALA A 154 21.99 -21.68 -15.59
CA ALA A 154 23.25 -21.45 -16.29
C ALA A 154 23.38 -22.24 -17.62
N THR A 155 22.58 -23.28 -17.82
CA THR A 155 22.46 -24.05 -19.07
C THR A 155 21.43 -23.50 -20.04
N GLY A 156 20.78 -22.38 -19.74
CA GLY A 156 19.70 -21.80 -20.56
C GLY A 156 18.35 -22.50 -20.40
N THR A 157 18.25 -23.56 -19.59
CA THR A 157 16.99 -24.27 -19.36
C THR A 157 16.11 -23.50 -18.37
N ALA A 158 14.84 -23.33 -18.69
CA ALA A 158 13.89 -22.71 -17.77
C ALA A 158 13.81 -23.50 -16.47
N LEU A 159 13.84 -22.80 -15.34
CA LEU A 159 13.63 -23.41 -14.03
C LEU A 159 12.23 -24.07 -13.98
N PRO A 160 12.10 -25.24 -13.30
CA PRO A 160 10.81 -25.86 -13.12
C PRO A 160 9.86 -24.89 -12.40
N PRO A 161 8.56 -24.92 -12.70
CA PRO A 161 7.59 -24.09 -12.01
C PRO A 161 7.60 -24.46 -10.52
N LEU A 162 7.56 -23.43 -9.67
CA LEU A 162 7.35 -23.62 -8.23
C LEU A 162 6.00 -24.32 -8.00
N GLU A 163 5.93 -25.10 -6.92
CA GLU A 163 4.66 -25.68 -6.49
C GLU A 163 3.60 -24.58 -6.33
N HIS A 164 2.36 -24.90 -6.75
CA HIS A 164 1.26 -23.95 -6.67
C HIS A 164 0.86 -23.72 -5.21
N VAL A 165 0.94 -22.48 -4.77
CA VAL A 165 0.41 -22.04 -3.48
C VAL A 165 -0.97 -21.43 -3.73
N GLN A 166 -1.96 -21.73 -2.89
CA GLN A 166 -3.32 -21.19 -3.01
C GLN A 166 -3.26 -19.64 -3.09
N GLY A 167 -3.91 -19.09 -4.12
CA GLY A 167 -3.88 -17.65 -4.40
C GLY A 167 -2.69 -17.17 -5.22
N SER A 168 -1.71 -18.03 -5.53
CA SER A 168 -0.61 -17.69 -6.44
C SER A 168 -1.02 -17.83 -7.92
N PRO A 169 -0.26 -17.23 -8.86
CA PRO A 169 -0.55 -17.33 -10.29
C PRO A 169 -0.60 -18.78 -10.77
N ILE A 170 -1.62 -19.13 -11.54
CA ILE A 170 -1.76 -20.44 -12.18
C ILE A 170 -1.20 -20.40 -13.60
N ARG A 171 -0.62 -21.51 -14.04
CA ARG A 171 -0.13 -21.65 -15.40
C ARG A 171 -1.31 -21.98 -16.34
N ARG A 172 -1.48 -21.22 -17.41
CA ARG A 172 -2.45 -21.55 -18.46
C ARG A 172 -2.07 -22.87 -19.11
N LYS A 173 -3.02 -23.80 -19.26
CA LYS A 173 -2.82 -25.03 -20.05
C LYS A 173 -2.49 -24.63 -21.51
N ALA A 174 -1.50 -25.29 -22.11
CA ALA A 174 -1.23 -25.09 -23.51
C ALA A 174 -2.49 -25.46 -24.34
N LYS A 175 -2.83 -24.63 -25.34
CA LYS A 175 -3.85 -25.03 -26.32
C LYS A 175 -3.31 -26.25 -27.07
N LYS A 176 -4.08 -27.32 -27.08
CA LYS A 176 -3.81 -28.48 -27.97
C LYS A 176 -4.01 -28.07 -29.42
#